data_bf8b547ce7164134ac565248afc900cd
#
_entry.id   bf8b547ce7164134ac565248afc900cd
#
_cell.length_a   1.000
_cell.length_b   1.000
_cell.length_c   1.000
_cell.angle_alpha   90.00
_cell.angle_beta   90.00
_cell.angle_gamma   90.00
#
_symmetry.space_group_name_H-M   'P 1'
#
loop_
_entity.id
_entity.type
_entity.pdbx_description
1 polymer ?
#
loop_
_entity_poly.entity_id
_entity_poly.type
_entity_poly.pdbx_seq_one_letter_code
_entity_poly.pdbx_strand_id
1 'polypeptide(L)'
;MINTYKESSLHRTLKELYALEEGSRTEVEKDGHIYDILTKEGNVIEIQTQNLGKLLRKIQDALSKGRKCTVIHPVIESKTIETHSKDGTLLKKHKSPKKQNEYTMLRELTGIYPVLLEENFTLKAVFTKTTELRTETE
;
A
#
# COMPACT_ATOMS: atom_id res chain seq x y z
N MET A 1 23.98 -1.48 6.46
CA MET A 1 22.71 -2.22 6.40
C MET A 1 21.63 -1.32 5.84
N ILE A 2 20.99 -1.80 4.81
CA ILE A 2 19.88 -1.06 4.24
C ILE A 2 18.65 -1.28 5.11
N ASN A 3 18.08 -0.20 5.57
CA ASN A 3 16.84 -0.27 6.34
C ASN A 3 15.65 -0.30 5.37
N THR A 4 15.00 -1.44 5.25
CA THR A 4 13.86 -1.62 4.36
C THR A 4 12.51 -1.32 5.03
N TYR A 5 12.53 -0.73 6.20
CA TYR A 5 11.31 -0.39 6.94
C TYR A 5 10.37 0.53 6.16
N LYS A 6 10.88 1.22 5.14
CA LYS A 6 10.09 2.24 4.44
C LYS A 6 8.83 1.68 3.79
N GLU A 7 8.92 0.54 3.12
CA GLU A 7 7.71 -0.04 2.52
C GLU A 7 6.73 -0.48 3.59
N SER A 8 7.24 -1.12 4.65
CA SER A 8 6.41 -1.50 5.78
C SER A 8 5.85 -0.28 6.50
N SER A 9 6.64 0.80 6.62
CA SER A 9 6.19 2.04 7.25
C SER A 9 5.11 2.72 6.43
N LEU A 10 5.27 2.76 5.11
CA LEU A 10 4.27 3.33 4.22
C LEU A 10 2.96 2.57 4.33
N HIS A 11 3.01 1.25 4.27
CA HIS A 11 1.83 0.42 4.41
C HIS A 11 1.15 0.67 5.76
N ARG A 12 1.91 0.70 6.83
CA ARG A 12 1.39 0.96 8.19
C ARG A 12 0.75 2.34 8.29
N THR A 13 1.45 3.36 7.78
CA THR A 13 0.95 4.74 7.83
C THR A 13 -0.37 4.86 7.09
N LEU A 14 -0.47 4.29 5.89
CA LEU A 14 -1.70 4.32 5.12
C LEU A 14 -2.81 3.52 5.80
N LYS A 15 -2.48 2.38 6.40
CA LYS A 15 -3.46 1.58 7.13
C LYS A 15 -4.01 2.37 8.31
N GLU A 16 -3.16 3.03 9.08
CA GLU A 16 -3.60 3.86 10.20
C GLU A 16 -4.49 5.02 9.73
N LEU A 17 -4.08 5.67 8.63
CA LEU A 17 -4.85 6.78 8.08
C LEU A 17 -6.25 6.35 7.64
N TYR A 18 -6.34 5.27 6.90
CA TYR A 18 -7.63 4.80 6.37
C TYR A 18 -8.48 4.08 7.41
N ALA A 19 -7.90 3.73 8.56
CA ALA A 19 -8.63 3.09 9.67
C ALA A 19 -9.16 4.10 10.70
N LEU A 20 -9.00 5.41 10.45
CA LEU A 20 -9.45 6.45 11.38
C LEU A 20 -10.97 6.50 11.53
N GLU A 21 -11.72 6.01 10.55
CA GLU A 21 -13.16 6.02 10.63
C GLU A 21 -13.65 5.18 11.80
N GLU A 22 -14.61 5.73 12.55
CA GLU A 22 -15.13 5.07 13.74
C GLU A 22 -15.69 3.68 13.42
N GLY A 23 -15.33 2.71 14.26
CA GLY A 23 -15.78 1.34 14.10
C GLY A 23 -14.94 0.50 13.13
N SER A 24 -13.93 1.08 12.49
CA SER A 24 -13.01 0.33 11.64
C SER A 24 -12.05 -0.50 12.49
N ARG A 25 -11.73 -1.69 11.99
CA ARG A 25 -10.77 -2.60 12.64
C ARG A 25 -9.69 -2.99 11.64
N THR A 26 -8.48 -3.19 12.13
CA THR A 26 -7.35 -3.57 11.30
C THR A 26 -7.00 -5.03 11.47
N GLU A 27 -6.44 -5.63 10.42
CA GLU A 27 -5.96 -7.01 10.40
C GLU A 27 -7.03 -7.99 10.90
N VAL A 28 -8.19 -7.94 10.25
CA VAL A 28 -9.35 -8.74 10.64
C VAL A 28 -9.41 -10.02 9.81
N GLU A 29 -9.41 -11.17 10.50
CA GLU A 29 -9.64 -12.45 9.86
C GLU A 29 -11.12 -12.65 9.66
N LYS A 30 -11.54 -12.87 8.41
CA LYS A 30 -12.93 -13.11 8.07
C LYS A 30 -13.02 -13.89 6.76
N ASP A 31 -13.87 -14.91 6.74
CA ASP A 31 -14.14 -15.70 5.52
C ASP A 31 -12.88 -16.31 4.90
N GLY A 32 -11.91 -16.69 5.74
CA GLY A 32 -10.67 -17.31 5.29
C GLY A 32 -9.61 -16.33 4.79
N HIS A 33 -9.85 -15.03 4.91
CA HIS A 33 -8.91 -14.00 4.52
C HIS A 33 -8.58 -13.10 5.71
N ILE A 34 -7.41 -12.47 5.65
CA ILE A 34 -7.05 -11.41 6.59
C ILE A 34 -7.14 -10.09 5.84
N TYR A 35 -8.08 -9.25 6.22
CA TYR A 35 -8.26 -7.94 5.60
C TYR A 35 -7.45 -6.88 6.35
N ASP A 36 -6.82 -5.98 5.59
CA ASP A 36 -6.07 -4.88 6.22
C ASP A 36 -6.99 -4.02 7.08
N ILE A 37 -8.15 -3.66 6.56
CA ILE A 37 -9.14 -2.86 7.28
C ILE A 37 -10.53 -3.41 6.97
N LEU A 38 -11.32 -3.60 8.01
CA LEU A 38 -12.75 -3.91 7.88
C LEU A 38 -13.52 -2.79 8.54
N THR A 39 -14.39 -2.13 7.77
CA THR A 39 -15.17 -1.00 8.29
C THR A 39 -16.34 -1.47 9.13
N LYS A 40 -16.96 -0.55 9.84
CA LYS A 40 -18.15 -0.83 10.66
C LYS A 40 -19.27 -1.46 9.84
N GLU A 41 -19.42 -1.01 8.59
CA GLU A 41 -20.45 -1.52 7.68
C GLU A 41 -20.09 -2.88 7.06
N GLY A 42 -18.91 -3.41 7.37
CA GLY A 42 -18.45 -4.68 6.80
C GLY A 42 -17.79 -4.56 5.44
N ASN A 43 -17.38 -3.37 5.05
CA ASN A 43 -16.66 -3.13 3.82
C ASN A 43 -15.17 -3.30 4.02
N VAL A 44 -14.43 -3.55 2.94
CA VAL A 44 -13.02 -3.90 2.98
C VAL A 44 -12.17 -2.80 2.37
N ILE A 45 -11.08 -2.47 3.03
CA ILE A 45 -10.04 -1.60 2.48
C ILE A 45 -8.72 -2.38 2.54
N GLU A 46 -8.08 -2.55 1.37
CA GLU A 46 -6.78 -3.20 1.27
C GLU A 46 -5.75 -2.19 0.79
N ILE A 47 -4.56 -2.28 1.34
CA ILE A 47 -3.44 -1.43 0.93
C ILE A 47 -2.39 -2.33 0.32
N GLN A 48 -2.07 -2.09 -0.96
CA GLN A 48 -1.12 -2.92 -1.69
C GLN A 48 -0.15 -2.05 -2.46
N THR A 49 1.13 -2.16 -2.12
CA THR A 49 2.16 -1.33 -2.74
C THR A 49 2.60 -1.85 -4.11
N GLN A 50 2.49 -3.15 -4.34
CA GLN A 50 2.85 -3.77 -5.62
C GLN A 50 2.14 -5.11 -5.75
N ASN A 51 2.15 -5.67 -6.97
CA ASN A 51 1.54 -6.98 -7.25
C ASN A 51 0.06 -7.01 -6.90
N LEU A 52 -0.70 -6.08 -7.46
CA LEU A 52 -2.14 -6.01 -7.21
C LEU A 52 -2.85 -7.31 -7.54
N GLY A 53 -2.34 -8.08 -8.49
CA GLY A 53 -2.93 -9.35 -8.87
C GLY A 53 -3.05 -10.36 -7.73
N LYS A 54 -2.21 -10.23 -6.71
CA LYS A 54 -2.30 -11.10 -5.54
C LYS A 54 -3.58 -10.90 -4.74
N LEU A 55 -4.22 -9.74 -4.91
CA LEU A 55 -5.46 -9.42 -4.21
C LEU A 55 -6.70 -9.91 -4.94
N LEU A 56 -6.57 -10.35 -6.19
CA LEU A 56 -7.74 -10.61 -7.03
C LEU A 56 -8.74 -11.57 -6.39
N ARG A 57 -8.28 -12.71 -5.90
CA ARG A 57 -9.19 -13.68 -5.27
C ARG A 57 -9.87 -13.12 -4.03
N LYS A 58 -9.10 -12.41 -3.20
CA LYS A 58 -9.63 -11.79 -1.98
C LYS A 58 -10.71 -10.76 -2.33
N ILE A 59 -10.44 -9.94 -3.34
CA ILE A 59 -11.40 -8.93 -3.83
C ILE A 59 -12.65 -9.61 -4.35
N GLN A 60 -12.51 -10.63 -5.20
CA GLN A 60 -13.64 -11.36 -5.77
C GLN A 60 -14.51 -11.97 -4.68
N ASP A 61 -13.88 -12.56 -3.66
CA ASP A 61 -14.63 -13.16 -2.55
C ASP A 61 -15.41 -12.09 -1.77
N ALA A 62 -14.78 -10.96 -1.49
CA ALA A 62 -15.44 -9.87 -0.77
C ALA A 62 -16.64 -9.34 -1.56
N LEU A 63 -16.45 -9.11 -2.87
CA LEU A 63 -17.51 -8.62 -3.73
C LEU A 63 -18.66 -9.63 -3.82
N SER A 64 -18.35 -10.93 -3.87
CA SER A 64 -19.37 -11.98 -3.95
C SER A 64 -20.26 -12.02 -2.70
N LYS A 65 -19.77 -11.50 -1.59
CA LYS A 65 -20.52 -11.43 -0.33
C LYS A 65 -21.20 -10.08 -0.14
N GLY A 66 -21.26 -9.27 -1.19
CA GLY A 66 -21.94 -7.99 -1.14
C GLY A 66 -21.17 -6.87 -0.45
N ARG A 67 -19.88 -7.07 -0.18
CA ARG A 67 -19.05 -6.05 0.45
C ARG A 67 -18.53 -5.08 -0.60
N LYS A 68 -18.39 -3.82 -0.21
CA LYS A 68 -17.64 -2.88 -1.03
C LYS A 68 -16.16 -3.08 -0.72
N CYS A 69 -15.34 -3.05 -1.76
CA CYS A 69 -13.92 -3.28 -1.63
C CYS A 69 -13.14 -2.12 -2.25
N THR A 70 -12.30 -1.48 -1.47
CA THR A 70 -11.44 -0.40 -1.92
C THR A 70 -9.99 -0.85 -1.80
N VAL A 71 -9.24 -0.73 -2.89
CA VAL A 71 -7.81 -0.99 -2.88
C VAL A 71 -7.08 0.34 -2.95
N ILE A 72 -6.24 0.59 -1.96
CA ILE A 72 -5.37 1.77 -1.91
C ILE A 72 -4.02 1.34 -2.46
N HIS A 73 -3.64 1.92 -3.59
CA HIS A 73 -2.37 1.59 -4.24
C HIS A 73 -1.45 2.81 -4.21
N PRO A 74 -0.45 2.83 -3.31
CA PRO A 74 0.50 3.92 -3.30
C PRO A 74 1.43 3.83 -4.51
N VAL A 75 1.60 4.96 -5.20
CA VAL A 75 2.52 5.10 -6.32
C VAL A 75 3.64 6.02 -5.85
N ILE A 76 4.86 5.52 -5.88
CA ILE A 76 6.02 6.30 -5.44
C ILE A 76 6.43 7.24 -6.56
N GLU A 77 6.05 8.51 -6.41
CA GLU A 77 6.36 9.56 -7.37
C GLU A 77 7.83 9.96 -7.30
N SER A 78 8.37 10.05 -6.09
CA SER A 78 9.77 10.35 -5.88
C SER A 78 10.26 9.70 -4.59
N LYS A 79 11.54 9.32 -4.60
CA LYS A 79 12.16 8.69 -3.44
C LYS A 79 13.48 9.40 -3.16
N THR A 80 13.67 9.84 -1.92
CA THR A 80 14.92 10.41 -1.43
C THR A 80 15.61 9.39 -0.54
N ILE A 81 16.92 9.26 -0.70
CA ILE A 81 17.72 8.35 0.12
C ILE A 81 18.64 9.18 0.99
N GLU A 82 18.53 8.99 2.29
CA GLU A 82 19.41 9.62 3.27
C GLU A 82 20.28 8.57 3.93
N THR A 83 21.57 8.77 3.87
CA THR A 83 22.53 7.89 4.53
C THR A 83 23.06 8.57 5.78
N HIS A 84 22.96 7.87 6.90
CA HIS A 84 23.38 8.37 8.21
C HIS A 84 24.51 7.52 8.77
N SER A 85 25.35 8.13 9.58
CA SER A 85 26.33 7.38 10.38
C SER A 85 25.64 6.70 11.54
N LYS A 86 26.38 5.84 12.24
CA LYS A 86 25.84 5.12 13.39
C LYS A 86 25.37 6.05 14.53
N ASP A 87 25.93 7.27 14.60
CA ASP A 87 25.54 8.24 15.60
C ASP A 87 24.37 9.13 15.18
N GLY A 88 23.82 8.88 13.98
CA GLY A 88 22.69 9.65 13.48
C GLY A 88 23.02 10.86 12.62
N THR A 89 24.30 11.11 12.38
CA THR A 89 24.73 12.24 11.54
C THR A 89 24.39 11.99 10.09
N LEU A 90 23.75 12.96 9.43
CA LEU A 90 23.45 12.85 8.00
C LEU A 90 24.75 12.96 7.19
N LEU A 91 25.06 11.91 6.44
CA LEU A 91 26.28 11.84 5.61
C LEU A 91 25.99 12.17 4.16
N LYS A 92 24.85 11.76 3.65
CA LYS A 92 24.55 11.88 2.22
C LYS A 92 23.03 11.90 2.01
N LYS A 93 22.60 12.72 1.06
CA LYS A 93 21.19 12.79 0.68
C LYS A 93 21.11 12.92 -0.84
N HIS A 94 20.32 12.07 -1.47
CA HIS A 94 20.13 12.12 -2.92
C HIS A 94 18.81 11.53 -3.32
N LYS A 95 18.33 11.88 -4.51
CA LYS A 95 17.12 11.30 -5.07
C LYS A 95 17.42 9.97 -5.74
N SER A 96 16.57 8.98 -5.48
CA SER A 96 16.66 7.72 -6.16
C SER A 96 16.24 7.90 -7.63
N PRO A 97 16.92 7.26 -8.58
CA PRO A 97 16.48 7.28 -9.98
C PRO A 97 15.21 6.47 -10.22
N LYS A 98 14.83 5.61 -9.27
CA LYS A 98 13.62 4.80 -9.41
C LYS A 98 12.40 5.66 -9.20
N LYS A 99 11.52 5.67 -10.21
CA LYS A 99 10.24 6.37 -10.16
C LYS A 99 9.15 5.44 -10.64
N GLN A 100 7.99 5.53 -9.99
CA GLN A 100 6.77 4.92 -10.47
C GLN A 100 5.94 6.00 -11.13
N ASN A 101 5.18 5.62 -12.15
CA ASN A 101 4.36 6.56 -12.91
C ASN A 101 3.08 5.86 -13.35
N GLU A 102 2.29 6.56 -14.18
CA GLU A 102 1.02 6.01 -14.66
C GLU A 102 1.21 4.71 -15.45
N TYR A 103 2.33 4.58 -16.16
CA TYR A 103 2.61 3.35 -16.89
C TYR A 103 2.79 2.15 -15.96
N THR A 104 3.49 2.36 -14.83
CA THR A 104 3.67 1.32 -13.81
C THR A 104 2.31 0.92 -13.24
N MET A 105 1.45 1.90 -12.99
CA MET A 105 0.10 1.65 -12.48
C MET A 105 -0.75 0.87 -13.49
N LEU A 106 -0.69 1.24 -14.77
CA LEU A 106 -1.43 0.52 -15.81
C LEU A 106 -1.02 -0.95 -15.86
N ARG A 107 0.27 -1.22 -15.71
CA ARG A 107 0.76 -2.59 -15.69
C ARG A 107 0.22 -3.36 -14.48
N GLU A 108 0.14 -2.71 -13.32
CA GLU A 108 -0.44 -3.32 -12.13
C GLU A 108 -1.93 -3.63 -12.30
N LEU A 109 -2.66 -2.78 -13.03
CA LEU A 109 -4.09 -2.98 -13.27
C LEU A 109 -4.38 -4.27 -14.03
N THR A 110 -3.44 -4.76 -14.84
CA THR A 110 -3.67 -6.00 -15.58
C THR A 110 -3.91 -7.19 -14.66
N GLY A 111 -3.36 -7.14 -13.44
CA GLY A 111 -3.54 -8.22 -12.46
C GLY A 111 -4.91 -8.26 -11.82
N ILE A 112 -5.66 -7.17 -11.91
CA ILE A 112 -6.99 -7.08 -11.27
C ILE A 112 -8.07 -6.66 -12.27
N TYR A 113 -7.80 -6.76 -13.58
CA TYR A 113 -8.77 -6.31 -14.57
C TYR A 113 -10.17 -6.93 -14.43
N PRO A 114 -10.34 -8.19 -13.97
CA PRO A 114 -11.68 -8.77 -13.86
C PRO A 114 -12.62 -8.02 -12.91
N VAL A 115 -12.08 -7.23 -11.97
CA VAL A 115 -12.92 -6.52 -10.99
C VAL A 115 -13.00 -5.01 -11.24
N LEU A 116 -12.26 -4.48 -12.22
CA LEU A 116 -12.19 -3.04 -12.43
C LEU A 116 -13.53 -2.38 -12.72
N LEU A 117 -14.44 -3.09 -13.35
CA LEU A 117 -15.76 -2.55 -13.69
C LEU A 117 -16.86 -2.97 -12.73
N GLU A 118 -16.50 -3.68 -11.65
CA GLU A 118 -17.48 -4.07 -10.64
C GLU A 118 -17.94 -2.85 -9.87
N GLU A 119 -19.27 -2.75 -9.66
CA GLU A 119 -19.89 -1.61 -9.02
C GLU A 119 -19.35 -1.34 -7.62
N ASN A 120 -19.09 -2.40 -6.86
CA ASN A 120 -18.65 -2.27 -5.47
C ASN A 120 -17.13 -2.27 -5.31
N PHE A 121 -16.39 -2.15 -6.41
CA PHE A 121 -14.94 -2.08 -6.37
C PHE A 121 -14.45 -0.67 -6.66
N THR A 122 -13.49 -0.19 -5.85
CA THR A 122 -12.82 1.10 -6.05
C THR A 122 -11.33 0.90 -5.96
N LEU A 123 -10.62 1.43 -6.95
CA LEU A 123 -9.16 1.52 -6.88
C LEU A 123 -8.78 2.98 -6.67
N LYS A 124 -8.00 3.22 -5.65
CA LYS A 124 -7.51 4.57 -5.33
C LYS A 124 -5.99 4.58 -5.41
N ALA A 125 -5.45 5.32 -6.36
CA ALA A 125 -4.02 5.54 -6.46
C ALA A 125 -3.64 6.73 -5.59
N VAL A 126 -2.62 6.54 -4.75
CA VAL A 126 -2.12 7.60 -3.87
C VAL A 126 -0.68 7.87 -4.25
N PHE A 127 -0.42 9.04 -4.83
CA PHE A 127 0.93 9.42 -5.22
C PHE A 127 1.69 9.89 -3.99
N THR A 128 2.85 9.29 -3.75
CA THR A 128 3.63 9.53 -2.54
C THR A 128 5.05 9.97 -2.86
N LYS A 129 5.60 10.77 -1.95
CA LYS A 129 7.02 11.08 -1.94
C LYS A 129 7.58 10.44 -0.68
N THR A 130 8.58 9.59 -0.86
CA THR A 130 9.13 8.82 0.26
C THR A 130 10.58 9.16 0.50
N THR A 131 11.02 8.98 1.75
CA THR A 131 12.42 9.11 2.14
C THR A 131 12.86 7.78 2.76
N GLU A 132 13.90 7.17 2.19
CA GLU A 132 14.49 5.96 2.75
C GLU A 132 15.69 6.36 3.60
N LEU A 133 15.69 5.88 4.81
CA LEU A 133 16.81 6.10 5.73
C LEU A 133 17.73 4.87 5.69
N ARG A 134 19.01 5.12 5.42
CA ARG A 134 20.05 4.09 5.42
C ARG A 134 21.08 4.42 6.47
N THR A 135 21.55 3.39 7.16
CA THR A 135 22.64 3.54 8.13
C THR A 135 23.91 2.94 7.53
N GLU A 136 24.99 3.70 7.59
CA GLU A 136 26.29 3.23 7.13
C GLU A 136 26.75 2.03 7.94
N THR A 137 27.22 0.98 7.27
CA THR A 137 27.81 -0.18 7.91
C THR A 137 29.26 -0.30 7.51
N GLU A 138 30.09 -0.76 8.40
CA GLU A 138 31.49 -1.04 8.11
C GLU A 138 31.64 -2.29 7.23
#